data_31e8f2d690bf79a71473dddbf63f8aae
#
_entry.id   31e8f2d690bf79a71473dddbf63f8aae
#
_cell.length_a   1.000
_cell.length_b   1.000
_cell.length_c   1.000
_cell.angle_alpha   90.00
_cell.angle_beta   90.00
_cell.angle_gamma   90.00
#
_symmetry.space_group_name_H-M   'P 1'
#
loop_
_entity.id
_entity.type
_entity.pdbx_description
1 polymer ?
#
loop_
_entity_poly.entity_id
_entity_poly.type
_entity_poly.pdbx_seq_one_letter_code
_entity_poly.pdbx_strand_id
1 'polypeptide(L)'
;LKLRDKRFAARLLDVVAMTPVLHVSQRFPATRLCSAAVAPLARHPRIDNRIIVFDLHEDPEPLLALDTDAIADRLYTPIADLPEGETRIPLKEVHLNRSPMLIEWAHLRDADFARLGIDPALVLARAQRLREAGPALAEQLRRVYADRDRFEPGDVDGSLYDGFLQDADRRRFAEVRGTPPEALGQRAFGFQDPRLPELLFRYRARNWPQTLSADERTRWDAYRHQRLCE
;
A
#
# COMPACT_ATOMS: atom_id res chain seq x y z
N LEU A 1 25.55 -13.56 5.93
CA LEU A 1 24.36 -12.69 5.94
C LEU A 1 23.54 -12.85 4.65
N LYS A 2 22.61 -13.84 4.66
CA LYS A 2 21.77 -14.17 3.50
C LYS A 2 20.45 -13.38 3.51
N LEU A 3 20.41 -12.18 4.07
CA LEU A 3 19.23 -11.32 4.19
C LEU A 3 18.68 -10.78 2.86
N ARG A 4 19.37 -11.01 1.75
CA ARG A 4 18.92 -10.60 0.41
C ARG A 4 18.11 -11.68 -0.33
N ASP A 5 17.97 -12.87 0.26
CA ASP A 5 17.22 -13.94 -0.39
C ASP A 5 15.72 -13.81 -0.05
N LYS A 6 14.94 -13.45 -1.09
CA LYS A 6 13.48 -13.40 -1.03
C LYS A 6 12.87 -14.72 -0.48
N ARG A 7 13.48 -15.87 -0.80
CA ARG A 7 13.02 -17.18 -0.35
C ARG A 7 13.25 -17.37 1.16
N PHE A 8 14.36 -16.83 1.68
CA PHE A 8 14.65 -16.88 3.10
C PHE A 8 13.66 -16.05 3.89
N ALA A 9 13.42 -14.79 3.49
CA ALA A 9 12.41 -13.94 4.11
C ALA A 9 11.00 -14.55 4.05
N ALA A 10 10.65 -15.19 2.92
CA ALA A 10 9.36 -15.87 2.77
C ALA A 10 9.20 -17.12 3.67
N ARG A 11 10.31 -17.78 4.04
CA ARG A 11 10.26 -18.90 5.01
C ARG A 11 10.11 -18.41 6.44
N LEU A 12 10.78 -17.31 6.80
CA LEU A 12 10.63 -16.70 8.12
C LEU A 12 9.22 -16.19 8.35
N LEU A 13 8.59 -15.63 7.32
CA LEU A 13 7.22 -15.13 7.35
C LEU A 13 6.22 -16.22 6.93
N ASP A 14 6.30 -17.37 7.60
CA ASP A 14 5.37 -18.48 7.37
C ASP A 14 3.99 -18.14 7.91
N VAL A 15 3.05 -17.90 6.99
CA VAL A 15 1.65 -17.55 7.30
C VAL A 15 0.83 -18.71 7.84
N VAL A 16 1.33 -19.94 7.76
CA VAL A 16 0.67 -21.13 8.34
C VAL A 16 1.09 -21.31 9.79
N ALA A 17 2.40 -21.27 10.04
CA ALA A 17 2.93 -21.40 11.38
C ALA A 17 2.69 -20.16 12.25
N MET A 18 2.55 -18.97 11.65
CA MET A 18 2.36 -17.68 12.34
C MET A 18 3.36 -17.47 13.49
N THR A 19 4.58 -18.00 13.30
CA THR A 19 5.65 -17.86 14.30
C THR A 19 6.10 -16.41 14.37
N PRO A 20 6.23 -15.82 15.58
CA PRO A 20 6.73 -14.47 15.71
C PRO A 20 8.11 -14.29 15.09
N VAL A 21 8.33 -13.13 14.48
CA VAL A 21 9.60 -12.71 13.88
C VAL A 21 9.87 -11.27 14.32
N LEU A 22 11.09 -10.94 14.70
CA LEU A 22 11.45 -9.54 14.93
C LEU A 22 11.69 -8.87 13.56
N HIS A 23 10.91 -7.86 13.26
CA HIS A 23 11.04 -7.03 12.05
C HIS A 23 11.60 -5.65 12.43
N VAL A 24 12.71 -5.26 11.82
CA VAL A 24 13.31 -3.92 11.98
C VAL A 24 12.96 -3.07 10.76
N SER A 25 12.31 -1.93 10.99
CA SER A 25 11.86 -1.03 9.94
C SER A 25 11.61 0.37 10.50
N GLN A 26 11.96 1.40 9.76
CA GLN A 26 11.64 2.81 10.09
C GLN A 26 10.14 3.10 10.21
N ARG A 27 9.28 2.17 9.83
CA ARG A 27 7.83 2.25 10.01
C ARG A 27 7.37 2.00 11.45
N PHE A 28 8.26 1.47 12.31
CA PHE A 28 8.02 1.31 13.73
C PHE A 28 8.58 2.50 14.50
N PRO A 29 8.01 2.82 15.68
CA PRO A 29 8.45 3.95 16.49
C PRO A 29 9.93 3.85 16.89
N ALA A 30 10.63 4.99 16.88
CA ALA A 30 12.03 5.08 17.33
C ALA A 30 12.17 4.70 18.79
N THR A 31 11.15 4.92 19.62
CA THR A 31 11.07 4.49 21.03
C THR A 31 11.18 2.98 21.21
N ARG A 32 10.85 2.21 20.17
CA ARG A 32 11.01 0.75 20.09
C ARG A 32 12.23 0.34 19.24
N LEU A 33 13.23 1.20 19.11
CA LEU A 33 14.41 1.00 18.26
C LEU A 33 14.05 0.62 16.82
N CYS A 34 12.99 1.22 16.27
CA CYS A 34 12.45 0.93 14.95
C CYS A 34 12.17 -0.56 14.72
N SER A 35 11.76 -1.31 15.74
CA SER A 35 11.52 -2.74 15.66
C SER A 35 10.19 -3.16 16.29
N ALA A 36 9.66 -4.30 15.85
CA ALA A 36 8.50 -4.94 16.45
C ALA A 36 8.56 -6.46 16.26
N ALA A 37 8.06 -7.20 17.26
CA ALA A 37 7.68 -8.59 17.08
C ALA A 37 6.42 -8.63 16.21
N VAL A 38 6.44 -9.35 15.09
CA VAL A 38 5.32 -9.44 14.16
C VAL A 38 4.91 -10.89 13.92
N ALA A 39 3.61 -11.13 13.79
CA ALA A 39 3.05 -12.40 13.32
C ALA A 39 2.68 -12.30 11.83
N PRO A 40 3.17 -13.18 10.96
CA PRO A 40 2.72 -13.25 9.58
C PRO A 40 1.30 -13.86 9.53
N LEU A 41 0.34 -13.14 8.91
CA LEU A 41 -1.06 -13.56 8.89
C LEU A 41 -1.52 -14.05 7.51
N ALA A 42 -1.16 -13.34 6.45
CA ALA A 42 -1.60 -13.69 5.11
C ALA A 42 -0.62 -13.20 4.04
N ARG A 43 -0.61 -13.87 2.89
CA ARG A 43 0.00 -13.32 1.68
C ARG A 43 -0.93 -12.28 1.08
N HIS A 44 -0.35 -11.19 0.58
CA HIS A 44 -1.13 -10.17 -0.11
C HIS A 44 -1.79 -10.78 -1.37
N PRO A 45 -3.11 -10.58 -1.60
CA PRO A 45 -3.85 -11.27 -2.65
C PRO A 45 -3.42 -10.91 -4.08
N ARG A 46 -2.91 -9.70 -4.29
CA ARG A 46 -2.54 -9.19 -5.63
C ARG A 46 -1.03 -9.01 -5.82
N ILE A 47 -0.26 -8.96 -4.75
CA ILE A 47 1.17 -8.63 -4.81
C ILE A 47 1.98 -9.73 -4.14
N ASP A 48 2.49 -10.66 -4.93
CA ASP A 48 3.17 -11.89 -4.49
C ASP A 48 4.35 -11.69 -3.54
N ASN A 49 4.96 -10.51 -3.56
CA ASN A 49 6.13 -10.21 -2.75
C ASN A 49 5.79 -9.45 -1.46
N ARG A 50 4.53 -9.48 -1.01
CA ARG A 50 4.09 -8.86 0.24
C ARG A 50 3.45 -9.87 1.17
N ILE A 51 3.80 -9.76 2.44
CA ILE A 51 3.18 -10.50 3.55
C ILE A 51 2.52 -9.49 4.49
N ILE A 52 1.27 -9.74 4.81
CA ILE A 52 0.50 -9.00 5.81
C ILE A 52 0.91 -9.54 7.17
N VAL A 53 1.33 -8.66 8.06
CA VAL A 53 1.77 -9.01 9.42
C VAL A 53 1.04 -8.15 10.45
N PHE A 54 0.88 -8.70 11.65
CA PHE A 54 0.34 -8.01 12.83
C PHE A 54 1.47 -7.63 13.78
N ASP A 55 1.45 -6.41 14.32
CA ASP A 55 2.39 -5.95 15.35
C ASP A 55 1.97 -6.51 16.71
N LEU A 56 2.70 -7.50 17.22
CA LEU A 56 2.40 -8.20 18.46
C LEU A 56 2.65 -7.37 19.73
N HIS A 57 3.07 -6.12 19.60
CA HIS A 57 3.05 -5.16 20.72
C HIS A 57 1.63 -4.76 21.11
N GLU A 58 0.70 -4.90 20.16
CA GLU A 58 -0.69 -4.53 20.33
C GLU A 58 -1.55 -5.76 20.61
N ASP A 59 -2.71 -5.55 21.26
CA ASP A 59 -3.68 -6.60 21.51
C ASP A 59 -4.35 -7.06 20.22
N PRO A 60 -4.42 -8.37 19.91
CA PRO A 60 -5.11 -8.86 18.73
C PRO A 60 -6.65 -8.88 18.89
N GLU A 61 -7.21 -8.85 20.08
CA GLU A 61 -8.65 -8.97 20.29
C GLU A 61 -9.47 -7.91 19.54
N PRO A 62 -9.06 -6.61 19.45
CA PRO A 62 -9.78 -5.65 18.63
C PRO A 62 -9.83 -6.03 17.14
N LEU A 63 -8.79 -6.63 16.58
CA LEU A 63 -8.79 -7.13 15.20
C LEU A 63 -9.75 -8.33 15.05
N LEU A 64 -9.71 -9.25 16.01
CA LEU A 64 -10.48 -10.50 15.97
C LEU A 64 -11.99 -10.26 16.14
N ALA A 65 -12.38 -9.15 16.76
CA ALA A 65 -13.77 -8.76 16.94
C ALA A 65 -14.43 -8.07 15.74
N LEU A 66 -13.63 -7.67 14.74
CA LEU A 66 -14.11 -6.89 13.58
C LEU A 66 -14.47 -7.79 12.41
N ASP A 67 -15.49 -7.37 11.65
CA ASP A 67 -15.77 -7.91 10.33
C ASP A 67 -14.87 -7.32 9.23
N THR A 68 -15.02 -7.79 8.00
CA THR A 68 -14.17 -7.38 6.87
C THR A 68 -14.27 -5.89 6.57
N ASP A 69 -15.48 -5.32 6.62
CA ASP A 69 -15.72 -3.91 6.28
C ASP A 69 -15.15 -3.00 7.37
N ALA A 70 -15.37 -3.33 8.63
CA ALA A 70 -14.82 -2.57 9.76
C ALA A 70 -13.27 -2.63 9.81
N ILE A 71 -12.65 -3.75 9.42
CA ILE A 71 -11.19 -3.84 9.27
C ILE A 71 -10.73 -2.89 8.14
N ALA A 72 -11.41 -2.90 7.00
CA ALA A 72 -11.07 -2.04 5.86
C ALA A 72 -11.17 -0.55 6.25
N ASP A 73 -12.25 -0.16 6.90
CA ASP A 73 -12.47 1.20 7.35
C ASP A 73 -11.36 1.67 8.31
N ARG A 74 -11.05 0.89 9.34
CA ARG A 74 -9.98 1.23 10.29
C ARG A 74 -8.57 1.19 9.70
N LEU A 75 -8.34 0.38 8.66
CA LEU A 75 -7.04 0.27 8.00
C LEU A 75 -6.78 1.43 7.06
N TYR A 76 -7.80 1.90 6.35
CA TYR A 76 -7.66 2.87 5.27
C TYR A 76 -8.07 4.30 5.64
N THR A 77 -8.89 4.48 6.66
CA THR A 77 -9.25 5.82 7.15
C THR A 77 -8.01 6.55 7.70
N PRO A 78 -7.77 7.81 7.33
CA PRO A 78 -6.72 8.63 7.93
C PRO A 78 -6.89 8.68 9.45
N ILE A 79 -5.78 8.73 10.20
CA ILE A 79 -5.83 8.72 11.68
C ILE A 79 -6.63 9.91 12.21
N ALA A 80 -6.57 11.05 11.53
CA ALA A 80 -7.30 12.26 11.92
C ALA A 80 -8.82 12.13 11.78
N ASP A 81 -9.29 11.20 10.94
CA ASP A 81 -10.71 10.99 10.62
C ASP A 81 -11.31 9.78 11.35
N LEU A 82 -10.48 9.06 12.15
CA LEU A 82 -10.99 7.97 12.97
C LEU A 82 -11.87 8.50 14.11
N PRO A 83 -12.97 7.80 14.47
CA PRO A 83 -13.80 8.15 15.61
C PRO A 83 -12.98 8.25 16.92
N GLU A 84 -13.44 9.11 17.83
CA GLU A 84 -12.80 9.31 19.13
C GLU A 84 -12.73 7.98 19.90
N GLY A 85 -11.53 7.63 20.39
CA GLY A 85 -11.26 6.38 21.08
C GLY A 85 -10.94 5.19 20.19
N GLU A 86 -11.01 5.33 18.87
CA GLU A 86 -10.59 4.29 17.92
C GLU A 86 -9.12 4.46 17.53
N THR A 87 -8.42 3.33 17.41
CA THR A 87 -7.04 3.29 16.95
C THR A 87 -6.95 2.52 15.64
N ARG A 88 -5.95 2.87 14.85
CA ARG A 88 -5.65 2.14 13.61
C ARG A 88 -5.25 0.70 13.94
N ILE A 89 -5.76 -0.26 13.16
CA ILE A 89 -5.36 -1.66 13.32
C ILE A 89 -3.87 -1.80 13.03
N PRO A 90 -3.10 -2.48 13.89
CA PRO A 90 -1.65 -2.57 13.79
C PRO A 90 -1.19 -3.60 12.74
N LEU A 91 -1.84 -3.58 11.57
CA LEU A 91 -1.44 -4.35 10.40
C LEU A 91 -0.36 -3.62 9.61
N LYS A 92 0.63 -4.36 9.13
CA LYS A 92 1.72 -3.86 8.29
C LYS A 92 1.94 -4.81 7.12
N GLU A 93 2.58 -4.31 6.07
CA GLU A 93 3.05 -5.13 4.96
C GLU A 93 4.58 -5.24 4.98
N VAL A 94 5.10 -6.46 4.96
CA VAL A 94 6.52 -6.72 4.76
C VAL A 94 6.77 -6.99 3.28
N HIS A 95 7.64 -6.18 2.67
CA HIS A 95 7.99 -6.27 1.27
C HIS A 95 9.21 -7.17 1.08
N LEU A 96 9.02 -8.38 0.59
CA LEU A 96 10.09 -9.37 0.42
C LEU A 96 11.19 -8.94 -0.56
N ASN A 97 10.86 -8.11 -1.55
CA ASN A 97 11.80 -7.60 -2.56
C ASN A 97 12.60 -6.37 -2.10
N ARG A 98 12.34 -5.86 -0.89
CA ARG A 98 13.08 -4.71 -0.31
C ARG A 98 14.10 -5.13 0.75
N SER A 99 14.53 -6.38 0.72
CA SER A 99 15.50 -6.94 1.69
C SER A 99 15.11 -6.63 3.14
N PRO A 100 13.91 -7.05 3.61
CA PRO A 100 13.46 -6.74 4.95
C PRO A 100 14.43 -7.29 5.98
N MET A 101 14.73 -6.51 7.02
CA MET A 101 15.53 -6.98 8.15
C MET A 101 14.63 -7.77 9.10
N LEU A 102 14.83 -9.08 9.13
CA LEU A 102 14.07 -10.04 9.92
C LEU A 102 15.02 -10.88 10.76
N ILE A 103 14.65 -11.11 12.00
CA ILE A 103 15.39 -11.98 12.94
C ILE A 103 14.44 -13.06 13.43
N GLU A 104 14.83 -14.32 13.31
CA GLU A 104 14.07 -15.44 13.83
C GLU A 104 13.87 -15.32 15.34
N TRP A 105 12.69 -15.60 15.83
CA TRP A 105 12.35 -15.53 17.26
C TRP A 105 13.30 -16.37 18.11
N ALA A 106 13.66 -17.56 17.65
CA ALA A 106 14.56 -18.48 18.35
C ALA A 106 16.00 -17.97 18.50
N HIS A 107 16.39 -16.93 17.74
CA HIS A 107 17.73 -16.33 17.86
C HIS A 107 17.80 -15.15 18.84
N LEU A 108 16.65 -14.72 19.38
CA LEU A 108 16.58 -13.66 20.39
C LEU A 108 16.83 -14.24 21.78
N ARG A 109 17.58 -13.51 22.59
CA ARG A 109 17.94 -13.87 23.96
C ARG A 109 17.23 -12.95 24.94
N ASP A 110 17.20 -13.31 26.23
CA ASP A 110 16.56 -12.50 27.27
C ASP A 110 17.09 -11.05 27.30
N ALA A 111 18.40 -10.88 27.10
CA ALA A 111 19.01 -9.55 27.02
C ALA A 111 18.51 -8.73 25.82
N ASP A 112 18.17 -9.38 24.69
CA ASP A 112 17.63 -8.72 23.52
C ASP A 112 16.17 -8.30 23.77
N PHE A 113 15.36 -9.15 24.40
CA PHE A 113 13.99 -8.84 24.80
C PHE A 113 13.94 -7.68 25.80
N ALA A 114 14.78 -7.72 26.83
CA ALA A 114 14.88 -6.64 27.81
C ALA A 114 15.26 -5.31 27.18
N ARG A 115 16.23 -5.31 26.27
CA ARG A 115 16.67 -4.11 25.52
C ARG A 115 15.57 -3.53 24.61
N LEU A 116 14.76 -4.39 24.01
CA LEU A 116 13.69 -4.02 23.08
C LEU A 116 12.38 -3.68 23.81
N GLY A 117 12.32 -3.89 25.13
CA GLY A 117 11.08 -3.74 25.91
C GLY A 117 9.99 -4.73 25.49
N ILE A 118 10.38 -5.93 25.07
CA ILE A 118 9.48 -6.99 24.61
C ILE A 118 9.27 -7.98 25.77
N ASP A 119 8.01 -8.24 26.12
CA ASP A 119 7.64 -9.39 26.94
C ASP A 119 7.44 -10.61 26.02
N PRO A 120 8.35 -11.61 26.05
CA PRO A 120 8.25 -12.75 25.16
C PRO A 120 7.05 -13.64 25.45
N ALA A 121 6.58 -13.72 26.70
CA ALA A 121 5.43 -14.53 27.08
C ALA A 121 4.14 -13.91 26.49
N LEU A 122 4.00 -12.59 26.61
CA LEU A 122 2.88 -11.85 26.05
C LEU A 122 2.84 -11.94 24.52
N VAL A 123 3.99 -11.79 23.86
CA VAL A 123 4.11 -11.92 22.39
C VAL A 123 3.68 -13.31 21.92
N LEU A 124 4.13 -14.36 22.60
CA LEU A 124 3.75 -15.73 22.25
C LEU A 124 2.27 -16.02 22.49
N ALA A 125 1.69 -15.49 23.59
CA ALA A 125 0.27 -15.60 23.86
C ALA A 125 -0.57 -14.92 22.78
N ARG A 126 -0.21 -13.71 22.37
CA ARG A 126 -0.87 -12.96 21.30
C ARG A 126 -0.76 -13.66 19.93
N ALA A 127 0.43 -14.19 19.61
CA ALA A 127 0.62 -14.97 18.40
C ALA A 127 -0.24 -16.25 18.40
N GLN A 128 -0.39 -16.90 19.56
CA GLN A 128 -1.26 -18.07 19.72
C GLN A 128 -2.72 -17.70 19.48
N ARG A 129 -3.22 -16.57 20.01
CA ARG A 129 -4.58 -16.09 19.76
C ARG A 129 -4.86 -15.85 18.28
N LEU A 130 -3.92 -15.24 17.56
CA LEU A 130 -4.05 -15.06 16.10
C LEU A 130 -4.06 -16.41 15.34
N ARG A 131 -3.24 -17.37 15.80
CA ARG A 131 -3.19 -18.71 15.21
C ARG A 131 -4.51 -19.47 15.41
N GLU A 132 -5.16 -19.32 16.56
CA GLU A 132 -6.45 -19.91 16.86
C GLU A 132 -7.57 -19.40 15.96
N ALA A 133 -7.52 -18.13 15.52
CA ALA A 133 -8.40 -17.59 14.50
C ALA A 133 -8.18 -18.22 13.11
N GLY A 134 -6.99 -18.75 12.88
CA GLY A 134 -6.64 -19.65 11.79
C GLY A 134 -6.88 -19.10 10.38
N PRO A 135 -7.23 -20.00 9.44
CA PRO A 135 -7.41 -19.64 8.02
C PRO A 135 -8.52 -18.62 7.76
N ALA A 136 -9.52 -18.54 8.64
CA ALA A 136 -10.63 -17.60 8.51
C ALA A 136 -10.14 -16.14 8.56
N LEU A 137 -9.28 -15.82 9.53
CA LEU A 137 -8.65 -14.49 9.62
C LEU A 137 -7.81 -14.20 8.38
N ALA A 138 -7.00 -15.15 7.91
CA ALA A 138 -6.17 -14.97 6.73
C ALA A 138 -7.02 -14.67 5.49
N GLU A 139 -8.14 -15.34 5.33
CA GLU A 139 -9.06 -15.12 4.20
C GLU A 139 -9.77 -13.76 4.31
N GLN A 140 -10.21 -13.39 5.51
CA GLN A 140 -10.79 -12.08 5.79
C GLN A 140 -9.82 -10.96 5.42
N LEU A 141 -8.56 -11.05 5.85
CA LEU A 141 -7.53 -10.08 5.50
C LEU A 141 -7.23 -10.04 4.00
N ARG A 142 -7.25 -11.19 3.31
CA ARG A 142 -7.10 -11.19 1.85
C ARG A 142 -8.21 -10.41 1.16
N ARG A 143 -9.47 -10.53 1.62
CA ARG A 143 -10.59 -9.75 1.08
C ARG A 143 -10.40 -8.26 1.32
N VAL A 144 -10.03 -7.85 2.54
CA VAL A 144 -9.71 -6.44 2.87
C VAL A 144 -8.66 -5.87 1.91
N TYR A 145 -7.57 -6.61 1.67
CA TYR A 145 -6.48 -6.14 0.82
C TYR A 145 -6.75 -6.32 -0.69
N ALA A 146 -7.68 -7.19 -1.07
CA ALA A 146 -8.12 -7.31 -2.46
C ALA A 146 -9.03 -6.14 -2.88
N ASP A 147 -9.83 -5.63 -1.96
CA ASP A 147 -10.85 -4.60 -2.19
C ASP A 147 -10.28 -3.16 -2.10
N ARG A 148 -8.95 -3.02 -2.05
CA ARG A 148 -8.23 -1.75 -1.96
C ARG A 148 -8.54 -0.77 -3.13
N ASP A 149 -9.19 -1.25 -4.19
CA ASP A 149 -9.59 -0.42 -5.34
C ASP A 149 -10.94 0.33 -5.09
N ARG A 150 -11.48 0.30 -3.87
CA ARG A 150 -12.55 1.23 -3.45
C ARG A 150 -12.06 2.67 -3.31
N PHE A 151 -10.76 2.94 -3.39
CA PHE A 151 -10.31 4.29 -3.64
C PHE A 151 -10.75 4.70 -5.04
N GLU A 152 -11.59 5.72 -5.13
CA GLU A 152 -11.84 6.39 -6.37
C GLU A 152 -10.51 6.61 -7.09
N PRO A 153 -10.41 6.29 -8.39
CA PRO A 153 -9.17 6.52 -9.11
C PRO A 153 -8.78 7.98 -8.88
N GLY A 154 -7.67 8.17 -8.21
CA GLY A 154 -7.13 9.50 -7.95
C GLY A 154 -7.00 10.28 -9.25
N ASP A 155 -6.81 11.58 -9.16
CA ASP A 155 -6.56 12.42 -10.34
C ASP A 155 -5.53 11.74 -11.26
N VAL A 156 -5.80 11.77 -12.58
CA VAL A 156 -4.95 11.11 -13.60
C VAL A 156 -3.48 11.52 -13.53
N ASP A 157 -3.17 12.73 -13.05
CA ASP A 157 -1.78 13.17 -12.82
C ASP A 157 -1.13 12.36 -11.67
N GLY A 158 -1.88 12.03 -10.62
CA GLY A 158 -1.41 11.19 -9.50
C GLY A 158 -1.36 9.70 -9.84
N SER A 159 -2.22 9.25 -10.74
CA SER A 159 -2.33 7.83 -11.13
C SER A 159 -1.34 7.39 -12.23
N LEU A 160 -0.39 8.25 -12.60
CA LEU A 160 0.62 7.92 -13.63
C LEU A 160 1.42 6.64 -13.29
N TYR A 161 1.60 6.34 -12.00
CA TYR A 161 2.35 5.18 -11.50
C TYR A 161 1.47 3.98 -11.11
N ASP A 162 0.15 4.05 -11.28
CA ASP A 162 -0.78 2.98 -10.90
C ASP A 162 -0.76 1.80 -11.86
N GLY A 163 -0.09 1.93 -12.99
CA GLY A 163 0.09 0.87 -13.97
C GLY A 163 1.18 1.18 -14.99
N PHE A 164 1.70 0.11 -15.60
CA PHE A 164 2.67 0.25 -16.69
C PHE A 164 1.95 0.55 -18.01
N LEU A 165 2.43 1.57 -18.70
CA LEU A 165 1.97 1.87 -20.07
C LEU A 165 2.43 0.77 -21.03
N GLN A 166 1.52 0.36 -21.91
CA GLN A 166 1.83 -0.60 -22.95
C GLN A 166 2.77 0.00 -24.02
N ASP A 167 3.57 -0.84 -24.67
CA ASP A 167 4.52 -0.40 -25.69
C ASP A 167 3.84 0.27 -26.89
N ALA A 168 2.58 -0.10 -27.16
CA ALA A 168 1.76 0.56 -28.20
C ALA A 168 1.53 2.05 -27.87
N ASP A 169 1.19 2.36 -26.62
CA ASP A 169 0.97 3.74 -26.17
C ASP A 169 2.27 4.53 -26.09
N ARG A 170 3.36 3.89 -25.64
CA ARG A 170 4.69 4.52 -25.61
C ARG A 170 5.16 4.96 -27.00
N ARG A 171 4.91 4.16 -28.03
CA ARG A 171 5.24 4.52 -29.42
C ARG A 171 4.46 5.75 -29.90
N ARG A 172 3.20 5.91 -29.47
CA ARG A 172 2.37 7.07 -29.80
C ARG A 172 2.86 8.38 -29.20
N PHE A 173 3.66 8.34 -28.13
CA PHE A 173 4.25 9.56 -27.58
C PHE A 173 5.21 10.28 -28.56
N ALA A 174 5.87 9.55 -29.47
CA ALA A 174 6.66 10.17 -30.51
C ALA A 174 5.76 10.91 -31.51
N GLU A 175 4.60 10.34 -31.86
CA GLU A 175 3.61 11.00 -32.71
C GLU A 175 3.02 12.25 -32.05
N VAL A 176 2.68 12.17 -30.76
CA VAL A 176 2.19 13.33 -29.98
C VAL A 176 3.22 14.47 -30.03
N ARG A 177 4.49 14.16 -29.73
CA ARG A 177 5.55 15.16 -29.74
C ARG A 177 5.85 15.74 -31.14
N GLY A 178 5.64 14.98 -32.20
CA GLY A 178 5.78 15.43 -33.59
C GLY A 178 4.58 16.14 -34.17
N THR A 179 3.45 16.19 -33.44
CA THR A 179 2.22 16.82 -33.91
C THR A 179 2.19 18.31 -33.53
N PRO A 180 1.90 19.22 -34.46
CA PRO A 180 1.77 20.65 -34.15
C PRO A 180 0.70 20.89 -33.06
N PRO A 181 0.90 21.88 -32.18
CA PRO A 181 0.00 22.14 -31.06
C PRO A 181 -1.47 22.31 -31.43
N GLU A 182 -1.74 22.95 -32.58
CA GLU A 182 -3.09 23.22 -33.08
C GLU A 182 -3.81 21.94 -33.49
N ALA A 183 -3.06 20.92 -33.93
CA ALA A 183 -3.60 19.64 -34.38
C ALA A 183 -3.78 18.63 -33.23
N LEU A 184 -3.15 18.83 -32.08
CA LEU A 184 -3.19 17.89 -30.95
C LEU A 184 -4.61 17.64 -30.43
N GLY A 185 -5.49 18.62 -30.47
CA GLY A 185 -6.88 18.50 -30.03
C GLY A 185 -7.82 17.86 -31.04
N GLN A 186 -7.43 17.83 -32.30
CA GLN A 186 -8.25 17.33 -33.39
C GLN A 186 -7.89 15.90 -33.81
N ARG A 187 -6.68 15.43 -33.42
CA ARG A 187 -6.16 14.13 -33.81
C ARG A 187 -6.47 13.05 -32.75
N ALA A 188 -7.10 11.98 -33.17
CA ALA A 188 -7.27 10.78 -32.37
C ALA A 188 -5.99 9.93 -32.43
N PHE A 189 -5.30 9.79 -31.31
CA PHE A 189 -4.08 8.97 -31.22
C PHE A 189 -4.37 7.50 -30.91
N GLY A 190 -5.62 7.13 -30.63
CA GLY A 190 -6.05 5.75 -30.38
C GLY A 190 -5.32 5.11 -29.19
N PHE A 191 -5.15 5.85 -28.10
CA PHE A 191 -4.57 5.33 -26.87
C PHE A 191 -5.38 4.16 -26.32
N GLN A 192 -4.70 3.16 -25.79
CA GLN A 192 -5.30 2.01 -25.10
C GLN A 192 -5.50 2.29 -23.60
N ASP A 193 -4.60 3.05 -23.00
CA ASP A 193 -4.71 3.46 -21.62
C ASP A 193 -5.73 4.62 -21.49
N PRO A 194 -6.81 4.43 -20.69
CA PRO A 194 -7.89 5.42 -20.57
C PRO A 194 -7.45 6.74 -19.92
N ARG A 195 -6.30 6.79 -19.26
CA ARG A 195 -5.73 8.00 -18.64
C ARG A 195 -5.13 8.96 -19.68
N LEU A 196 -4.61 8.42 -20.78
CA LEU A 196 -3.83 9.19 -21.75
C LEU A 196 -4.60 10.29 -22.50
N PRO A 197 -5.88 10.13 -22.85
CA PRO A 197 -6.66 11.23 -23.43
C PRO A 197 -6.76 12.45 -22.52
N GLU A 198 -7.01 12.23 -21.21
CA GLU A 198 -7.07 13.32 -20.23
C GLU A 198 -5.68 13.94 -20.01
N LEU A 199 -4.64 13.13 -19.90
CA LEU A 199 -3.27 13.62 -19.79
C LEU A 199 -2.84 14.43 -21.02
N LEU A 200 -3.27 14.05 -22.23
CA LEU A 200 -3.03 14.83 -23.46
C LEU A 200 -3.74 16.18 -23.41
N PHE A 201 -5.00 16.21 -22.96
CA PHE A 201 -5.73 17.46 -22.77
C PHE A 201 -4.99 18.40 -21.81
N ARG A 202 -4.57 17.89 -20.64
CA ARG A 202 -3.82 18.68 -19.64
C ARG A 202 -2.44 19.10 -20.14
N TYR A 203 -1.78 18.26 -20.94
CA TYR A 203 -0.51 18.60 -21.57
C TYR A 203 -0.68 19.79 -22.53
N ARG A 204 -1.74 19.79 -23.36
CA ARG A 204 -2.10 20.92 -24.23
C ARG A 204 -2.41 22.17 -23.42
N ALA A 205 -3.24 22.03 -22.40
CA ALA A 205 -3.69 23.15 -21.57
C ALA A 205 -2.53 23.85 -20.85
N ARG A 206 -1.51 23.08 -20.41
CA ARG A 206 -0.32 23.63 -19.74
C ARG A 206 0.65 24.30 -20.68
N ASN A 207 0.84 23.76 -21.87
CA ASN A 207 1.88 24.22 -22.78
C ASN A 207 1.37 25.18 -23.87
N TRP A 208 0.14 25.02 -24.32
CA TRP A 208 -0.46 25.80 -25.41
C TRP A 208 -1.92 26.17 -25.12
N PRO A 209 -2.20 26.95 -24.08
CA PRO A 209 -3.57 27.29 -23.68
C PRO A 209 -4.35 28.03 -24.77
N GLN A 210 -3.68 28.70 -25.70
CA GLN A 210 -4.26 29.39 -26.84
C GLN A 210 -4.92 28.43 -27.86
N THR A 211 -4.56 27.14 -27.86
CA THR A 211 -5.13 26.12 -28.78
C THR A 211 -6.40 25.47 -28.23
N LEU A 212 -6.80 25.82 -27.02
CA LEU A 212 -8.01 25.27 -26.41
C LEU A 212 -9.28 25.93 -26.97
N SER A 213 -10.34 25.15 -27.17
CA SER A 213 -11.69 25.68 -27.42
C SER A 213 -12.23 26.43 -26.19
N ALA A 214 -13.34 27.10 -26.33
CA ALA A 214 -14.00 27.80 -25.22
C ALA A 214 -14.40 26.82 -24.10
N ASP A 215 -14.96 25.66 -24.46
CA ASP A 215 -15.37 24.62 -23.53
C ASP A 215 -14.17 23.99 -22.81
N GLU A 216 -13.08 23.72 -23.56
CA GLU A 216 -11.84 23.21 -22.99
C GLU A 216 -11.19 24.19 -21.99
N ARG A 217 -11.25 25.50 -22.26
CA ARG A 217 -10.78 26.53 -21.34
C ARG A 217 -11.59 26.53 -20.04
N THR A 218 -12.92 26.51 -20.16
CA THR A 218 -13.80 26.46 -19.01
C THR A 218 -13.52 25.23 -18.16
N ARG A 219 -13.38 24.06 -18.79
CA ARG A 219 -13.02 22.80 -18.11
C ARG A 219 -11.67 22.90 -17.41
N TRP A 220 -10.67 23.49 -18.07
CA TRP A 220 -9.31 23.65 -17.51
C TRP A 220 -9.31 24.59 -16.32
N ASP A 221 -10.04 25.70 -16.39
CA ASP A 221 -10.14 26.67 -15.29
C ASP A 221 -10.88 26.08 -14.11
N ALA A 222 -11.95 25.32 -14.31
CA ALA A 222 -12.64 24.58 -13.26
C ALA A 222 -11.70 23.60 -12.53
N TYR A 223 -10.93 22.82 -13.28
CA TYR A 223 -9.93 21.89 -12.73
C TYR A 223 -8.88 22.63 -11.90
N ARG A 224 -8.32 23.73 -12.43
CA ARG A 224 -7.32 24.53 -11.70
C ARG A 224 -7.89 25.10 -10.39
N HIS A 225 -9.11 25.60 -10.44
CA HIS A 225 -9.78 26.15 -9.27
C HIS A 225 -9.98 25.09 -8.18
N GLN A 226 -10.47 23.91 -8.56
CA GLN A 226 -10.62 22.79 -7.63
C GLN A 226 -9.29 22.44 -6.95
N ARG A 227 -8.20 22.33 -7.72
CA ARG A 227 -6.87 21.98 -7.19
C ARG A 227 -6.24 23.06 -6.29
N LEU A 228 -6.68 24.30 -6.35
CA LEU A 228 -6.20 25.39 -5.49
C LEU A 228 -7.01 25.51 -4.20
N CYS A 229 -8.21 24.91 -4.16
CA CYS A 229 -9.11 24.97 -3.00
C CYS A 229 -9.10 23.66 -2.16
N GLU A 230 -8.38 22.62 -2.60
CA GLU A 230 -8.05 21.41 -1.84
C GLU A 230 -6.76 21.61 -1.02
#